data_25109b2ceb51aebfef130722d4732dd4
#
_entry.id   25109b2ceb51aebfef130722d4732dd4
#
_cell.length_a   1.000
_cell.length_b   1.000
_cell.length_c   1.000
_cell.angle_alpha   90.00
_cell.angle_beta   90.00
_cell.angle_gamma   90.00
#
_symmetry.space_group_name_H-M   'P 1'
#
loop_
_entity.id
_entity.type
_entity.pdbx_description
1 polymer ?
#
loop_
_entity_poly.entity_id
_entity_poly.type
_entity_poly.pdbx_seq_one_letter_code
_entity_poly.pdbx_strand_id
1 'polypeptide(L)'
;WKVFGAKTTQGAKSYTLTVQDDKGDKKVYEGHTDAEYVRGALEELEKTEDFTLEGSESDYGLYIEKVNGLEADYNKDGAYWALYMNGEYAQNGIDTQPVRNKDEITLSYEKNAAE
;
A
#
# COMPACT_ATOMS: atom_id res chain seq x y z
N TRP A 1 18.33 9.34 22.65
CA TRP A 1 18.13 9.62 22.02
C TRP A 1 17.01 10.05 21.68
N LYS A 2 16.70 10.38 21.38
CA LYS A 2 15.80 10.78 21.10
C LYS A 2 15.27 11.06 20.17
N VAL A 3 14.51 10.98 19.90
CA VAL A 3 14.05 11.18 18.89
C VAL A 3 13.06 11.97 18.87
N PHE A 4 12.79 12.59 18.05
CA PHE A 4 11.93 13.47 18.05
C PHE A 4 11.18 13.49 16.86
N GLY A 5 10.33 14.21 16.41
CA GLY A 5 9.55 14.27 15.27
C GLY A 5 8.66 13.11 15.21
N ALA A 6 8.22 12.72 16.24
CA ALA A 6 7.57 11.50 16.33
C ALA A 6 6.29 11.38 15.60
N LYS A 7 6.08 12.13 14.60
CA LYS A 7 4.88 11.99 13.87
C LYS A 7 4.88 10.86 12.92
N THR A 8 6.03 10.27 12.63
CA THR A 8 6.07 9.15 11.71
C THR A 8 5.80 7.86 12.44
N THR A 9 5.56 6.81 11.69
CA THR A 9 5.38 5.49 12.27
C THR A 9 6.67 5.05 12.94
N GLN A 10 6.53 4.17 13.91
CA GLN A 10 7.65 3.66 14.69
C GLN A 10 8.04 2.31 14.17
N GLY A 11 9.32 1.98 14.23
CA GLY A 11 9.77 0.66 13.88
C GLY A 11 11.19 0.65 13.37
N ALA A 12 11.78 -0.54 13.30
CA ALA A 12 13.15 -0.72 12.87
C ALA A 12 13.29 -0.76 11.34
N LYS A 13 12.23 -1.09 10.64
CA LYS A 13 12.27 -1.15 9.17
C LYS A 13 11.76 0.13 8.60
N SER A 14 12.46 0.66 7.61
CA SER A 14 11.96 1.82 6.88
C SER A 14 11.41 1.34 5.54
N TYR A 15 10.42 2.04 5.03
CA TYR A 15 9.85 1.72 3.73
C TYR A 15 9.33 2.99 3.09
N THR A 16 9.14 2.92 1.78
CA THR A 16 8.52 4.00 1.02
C THR A 16 7.29 3.45 0.34
N LEU A 17 6.17 4.14 0.47
CA LEU A 17 4.95 3.76 -0.23
C LEU A 17 4.64 4.80 -1.28
N THR A 18 4.46 4.36 -2.52
CA THR A 18 4.03 5.22 -3.60
C THR A 18 2.62 4.81 -4.00
N VAL A 19 1.71 5.77 -4.06
CA VAL A 19 0.35 5.54 -4.53
C VAL A 19 0.20 6.26 -5.87
N GLN A 20 -0.06 5.48 -6.93
CA GLN A 20 -0.25 6.05 -8.25
C GLN A 20 -1.73 5.96 -8.62
N ASP A 21 -2.33 7.10 -8.94
CA ASP A 21 -3.76 7.15 -9.19
C ASP A 21 -4.08 6.88 -10.67
N ASP A 22 -5.35 7.06 -11.03
CA ASP A 22 -5.81 6.74 -12.37
C ASP A 22 -5.32 7.73 -13.43
N LYS A 23 -4.73 8.83 -12.99
CA LYS A 23 -4.19 9.83 -13.90
C LYS A 23 -2.68 9.76 -14.00
N GLY A 24 -2.08 8.82 -13.27
CA GLY A 24 -0.62 8.69 -13.26
C GLY A 24 0.07 9.56 -12.24
N ASP A 25 -0.67 10.30 -11.44
CA ASP A 25 -0.08 11.11 -10.38
C ASP A 25 0.35 10.22 -9.23
N LYS A 26 1.46 10.54 -8.62
CA LYS A 26 2.02 9.74 -7.56
C LYS A 26 2.10 10.52 -6.28
N LYS A 27 1.79 9.84 -5.18
CA LYS A 27 1.96 10.40 -3.86
C LYS A 27 2.86 9.46 -3.08
N VAL A 28 3.91 10.00 -2.49
CA VAL A 28 4.94 9.18 -1.83
C VAL A 28 4.89 9.40 -0.34
N TYR A 29 4.90 8.30 0.40
CA TYR A 29 4.94 8.32 1.86
C TYR A 29 6.17 7.58 2.32
N GLU A 30 6.73 8.00 3.45
CA GLU A 30 7.82 7.27 4.08
C GLU A 30 7.39 6.88 5.46
N GLY A 31 7.67 5.64 5.85
CA GLY A 31 7.27 5.17 7.14
C GLY A 31 8.27 4.19 7.73
N HIS A 32 8.01 3.83 8.97
CA HIS A 32 8.81 2.85 9.68
C HIS A 32 7.85 1.87 10.32
N THR A 33 8.26 0.62 10.45
CA THR A 33 7.37 -0.39 10.99
C THR A 33 8.15 -1.56 11.57
N ASP A 34 7.54 -2.23 12.53
CA ASP A 34 8.01 -3.53 12.97
C ASP A 34 7.10 -4.64 12.47
N ALA A 35 6.11 -4.31 11.66
CA ALA A 35 5.18 -5.30 11.13
C ALA A 35 5.90 -6.27 10.22
N GLU A 36 5.41 -7.50 10.20
CA GLU A 36 6.00 -8.53 9.36
C GLU A 36 5.51 -8.42 7.92
N TYR A 37 4.27 -8.00 7.73
CA TYR A 37 3.65 -7.96 6.42
C TYR A 37 3.21 -6.55 6.04
N VAL A 38 3.07 -6.34 4.75
CA VAL A 38 2.73 -5.04 4.20
C VAL A 38 1.44 -4.49 4.81
N ARG A 39 0.43 -5.34 5.02
CA ARG A 39 -0.83 -4.87 5.56
C ARG A 39 -0.65 -4.16 6.90
N GLY A 40 0.15 -4.74 7.80
CA GLY A 40 0.39 -4.10 9.09
C GLY A 40 1.07 -2.75 8.95
N ALA A 41 2.04 -2.67 8.05
CA ALA A 41 2.72 -1.40 7.82
C ALA A 41 1.76 -0.35 7.30
N LEU A 42 0.89 -0.73 6.37
CA LEU A 42 -0.04 0.23 5.79
C LEU A 42 -1.11 0.65 6.79
N GLU A 43 -1.55 -0.26 7.66
CA GLU A 43 -2.52 0.10 8.70
C GLU A 43 -1.92 1.09 9.67
N GLU A 44 -0.64 0.95 9.98
CA GLU A 44 0.04 1.92 10.83
C GLU A 44 0.13 3.27 10.14
N LEU A 45 0.40 3.27 8.85
CA LEU A 45 0.53 4.50 8.10
C LEU A 45 -0.77 5.28 8.07
N GLU A 46 -1.91 4.59 8.02
CA GLU A 46 -3.20 5.25 8.05
C GLU A 46 -3.40 6.09 9.30
N LYS A 47 -2.76 5.69 10.39
CA LYS A 47 -2.93 6.40 11.66
C LYS A 47 -2.09 7.65 11.77
N THR A 48 -1.06 7.78 10.94
CA THR A 48 -0.12 8.87 11.09
C THR A 48 -0.05 9.78 9.87
N GLU A 49 -0.52 9.32 8.70
CA GLU A 49 -0.41 10.08 7.47
C GLU A 49 -1.77 10.22 6.81
N ASP A 50 -1.84 11.10 5.81
CA ASP A 50 -3.05 11.31 5.05
C ASP A 50 -3.18 10.20 4.01
N PHE A 51 -3.44 9.01 4.47
CA PHE A 51 -3.49 7.81 3.65
C PHE A 51 -4.64 6.93 4.14
N THR A 52 -5.48 6.46 3.22
CA THR A 52 -6.56 5.56 3.57
C THR A 52 -6.54 4.34 2.66
N LEU A 53 -6.94 3.21 3.22
CA LEU A 53 -6.95 1.94 2.52
C LEU A 53 -8.21 1.20 2.91
N GLU A 54 -9.03 0.85 1.93
CA GLU A 54 -10.28 0.14 2.21
C GLU A 54 -10.40 -1.04 1.28
N GLY A 55 -11.03 -2.08 1.77
CA GLY A 55 -11.25 -3.26 0.95
C GLY A 55 -12.11 -4.27 1.65
N SER A 56 -12.17 -5.47 1.06
CA SER A 56 -12.98 -6.56 1.56
C SER A 56 -12.10 -7.71 1.96
N GLU A 57 -12.45 -8.37 3.05
CA GLU A 57 -11.72 -9.56 3.46
C GLU A 57 -12.11 -10.72 2.56
N SER A 58 -11.13 -11.51 2.21
CA SER A 58 -11.34 -12.68 1.38
C SER A 58 -10.52 -13.84 1.93
N ASP A 59 -10.65 -14.99 1.30
CA ASP A 59 -9.87 -16.16 1.70
C ASP A 59 -8.37 -15.93 1.51
N TYR A 60 -8.00 -14.96 0.69
CA TYR A 60 -6.60 -14.66 0.41
C TYR A 60 -6.12 -13.40 1.11
N GLY A 61 -6.92 -12.87 2.04
CA GLY A 61 -6.58 -11.66 2.75
C GLY A 61 -7.41 -10.48 2.25
N LEU A 62 -6.94 -9.29 2.50
CA LEU A 62 -7.68 -8.09 2.12
C LEU A 62 -7.56 -7.83 0.63
N TYR A 63 -8.71 -7.75 -0.03
CA TYR A 63 -8.76 -7.32 -1.42
C TYR A 63 -8.91 -5.79 -1.41
N ILE A 64 -7.91 -5.09 -1.93
CA ILE A 64 -7.90 -3.64 -1.89
C ILE A 64 -8.88 -3.09 -2.90
N GLU A 65 -9.82 -2.27 -2.44
CA GLU A 65 -10.82 -1.67 -3.31
C GLU A 65 -10.66 -0.18 -3.46
N LYS A 66 -10.21 0.49 -2.41
CA LYS A 66 -10.13 1.95 -2.44
C LYS A 66 -8.87 2.40 -1.73
N VAL A 67 -8.13 3.30 -2.36
CA VAL A 67 -6.94 3.90 -1.77
C VAL A 67 -7.07 5.41 -1.90
N ASN A 68 -6.94 6.11 -0.77
CA ASN A 68 -7.05 7.58 -0.71
C ASN A 68 -8.34 8.07 -1.36
N GLY A 69 -9.42 7.30 -1.20
CA GLY A 69 -10.71 7.70 -1.72
C GLY A 69 -10.97 7.35 -3.18
N LEU A 70 -9.99 6.77 -3.86
CA LEU A 70 -10.16 6.37 -5.26
C LEU A 70 -10.48 4.89 -5.32
N GLU A 71 -11.67 4.59 -5.79
CA GLU A 71 -12.15 3.21 -5.85
C GLU A 71 -11.81 2.57 -7.18
N ALA A 72 -11.33 1.33 -7.16
CA ALA A 72 -11.12 0.53 -8.35
C ALA A 72 -12.16 -0.58 -8.33
N ASP A 73 -13.04 -0.59 -9.33
CA ASP A 73 -14.12 -1.57 -9.40
C ASP A 73 -13.87 -2.45 -10.59
N TYR A 74 -13.39 -3.65 -10.33
CA TYR A 74 -13.02 -4.56 -11.40
C TYR A 74 -14.22 -5.00 -12.22
N ASN A 75 -15.35 -5.20 -11.57
CA ASN A 75 -16.54 -5.65 -12.28
C ASN A 75 -17.12 -4.58 -13.19
N LYS A 76 -16.97 -3.33 -12.81
CA LYS A 76 -17.55 -2.24 -13.56
C LYS A 76 -16.59 -1.66 -14.58
N ASP A 77 -15.34 -1.49 -14.18
CA ASP A 77 -14.36 -0.77 -14.99
C ASP A 77 -13.15 -1.62 -15.37
N GLY A 78 -13.06 -2.83 -14.88
CA GLY A 78 -11.85 -3.62 -15.06
C GLY A 78 -10.67 -3.08 -14.28
N ALA A 79 -10.93 -2.24 -13.30
CA ALA A 79 -9.88 -1.56 -12.56
C ALA A 79 -9.52 -2.30 -11.28
N TYR A 80 -8.27 -2.20 -10.89
CA TYR A 80 -7.82 -2.82 -9.66
C TYR A 80 -6.60 -2.09 -9.14
N TRP A 81 -6.31 -2.29 -7.85
CA TRP A 81 -5.11 -1.73 -7.24
C TRP A 81 -4.03 -2.80 -7.25
N ALA A 82 -2.98 -2.56 -8.01
CA ALA A 82 -1.87 -3.51 -8.14
C ALA A 82 -0.81 -3.20 -7.10
N LEU A 83 -0.24 -4.25 -6.53
CA LEU A 83 0.82 -4.12 -5.53
C LEU A 83 2.16 -4.47 -6.17
N TYR A 84 3.11 -3.56 -6.06
CA TYR A 84 4.46 -3.79 -6.52
C TYR A 84 5.42 -3.67 -5.34
N MET A 85 6.41 -4.54 -5.33
CA MET A 85 7.46 -4.50 -4.32
C MET A 85 8.79 -4.30 -5.04
N ASN A 86 9.43 -3.18 -4.76
CA ASN A 86 10.73 -2.87 -5.36
C ASN A 86 10.71 -2.90 -6.88
N GLY A 87 9.60 -2.41 -7.44
CA GLY A 87 9.45 -2.31 -8.88
C GLY A 87 8.94 -3.56 -9.57
N GLU A 88 8.65 -4.62 -8.82
CA GLU A 88 8.17 -5.86 -9.40
C GLU A 88 6.79 -6.18 -8.88
N TYR A 89 5.95 -6.74 -9.73
CA TYR A 89 4.60 -7.11 -9.34
C TYR A 89 4.66 -8.15 -8.23
N ALA A 90 3.97 -7.88 -7.13
CA ALA A 90 4.03 -8.77 -5.97
C ALA A 90 3.26 -10.05 -6.23
N GLN A 91 3.81 -11.16 -5.77
CA GLN A 91 3.17 -12.45 -5.93
C GLN A 91 2.08 -12.68 -4.90
N ASN A 92 2.13 -11.94 -3.79
CA ASN A 92 1.20 -12.13 -2.68
C ASN A 92 0.43 -10.85 -2.45
N GLY A 93 -0.74 -10.98 -1.81
CA GLY A 93 -1.47 -9.80 -1.37
C GLY A 93 -0.81 -9.19 -0.14
N ILE A 94 -1.34 -8.05 0.33
CA ILE A 94 -0.69 -7.32 1.41
C ILE A 94 -0.67 -8.11 2.71
N ASP A 95 -1.60 -9.06 2.89
CA ASP A 95 -1.66 -9.85 4.13
C ASP A 95 -0.50 -10.82 4.27
N THR A 96 0.07 -11.25 3.16
CA THR A 96 1.12 -12.26 3.19
C THR A 96 2.41 -11.80 2.54
N GLN A 97 2.45 -10.59 2.01
CA GLN A 97 3.66 -10.05 1.43
C GLN A 97 4.53 -9.49 2.54
N PRO A 98 5.72 -10.05 2.77
CA PRO A 98 6.59 -9.52 3.83
C PRO A 98 7.11 -8.14 3.47
N VAL A 99 7.33 -7.34 4.51
CA VAL A 99 7.97 -6.05 4.34
C VAL A 99 9.33 -6.09 5.03
N ARG A 100 10.34 -5.61 4.34
CA ARG A 100 11.71 -5.59 4.84
C ARG A 100 12.22 -4.18 4.87
N ASN A 101 13.35 -4.01 5.55
CA ASN A 101 13.95 -2.69 5.66
C ASN A 101 14.29 -2.15 4.27
N LYS A 102 13.90 -0.91 4.03
CA LYS A 102 14.16 -0.18 2.79
C LYS A 102 13.38 -0.67 1.58
N ASP A 103 12.31 -1.41 1.81
CA ASP A 103 11.45 -1.83 0.71
C ASP A 103 10.71 -0.64 0.11
N GLU A 104 10.49 -0.71 -1.18
CA GLU A 104 9.67 0.25 -1.90
C GLU A 104 8.37 -0.43 -2.28
N ILE A 105 7.28 0.06 -1.75
CA ILE A 105 5.96 -0.49 -1.97
C ILE A 105 5.21 0.45 -2.89
N THR A 106 4.55 -0.07 -3.91
CA THR A 106 3.76 0.76 -4.82
C THR A 106 2.36 0.18 -4.92
N LEU A 107 1.36 1.04 -4.73
CA LEU A 107 -0.02 0.71 -5.03
C LEU A 107 -0.41 1.52 -6.26
N SER A 108 -0.73 0.83 -7.34
CA SER A 108 -0.98 1.46 -8.62
C SER A 108 -2.39 1.14 -9.09
N TYR A 109 -3.14 2.19 -9.47
CA TYR A 109 -4.45 2.02 -10.06
C TYR A 109 -4.27 1.58 -11.50
N GLU A 110 -4.73 0.39 -11.83
CA GLU A 110 -4.56 -0.15 -13.18
C GLU A 110 -5.86 -0.69 -13.69
N LYS A 111 -5.98 -0.71 -14.99
CA LYS A 111 -7.13 -1.29 -15.64
C LYS A 111 -6.72 -2.44 -16.51
N ASN A 112 -7.58 -3.44 -16.57
CA ASN A 112 -7.36 -4.54 -17.48
C ASN A 112 -7.62 -4.03 -18.89
N ALA A 113 -6.57 -3.95 -19.66
CA ALA A 113 -6.66 -3.35 -20.98
C ALA A 113 -7.02 -4.36 -22.05
N ALA A 114 -7.39 -5.54 -21.66
CA ALA A 114 -7.65 -6.57 -22.62
C ALA A 114 -8.86 -6.28 -23.48
N GLU A 115 -9.66 -5.41 -23.05
CA GLU A 115 -10.76 -5.16 -23.83
C GLU A 115 -10.70 -4.03 -24.46
#